data_f93eb8561fd85de6c5608a986e45be8c
#
_entry.id   f93eb8561fd85de6c5608a986e45be8c
#
_cell.length_a   1.000
_cell.length_b   1.000
_cell.length_c   1.000
_cell.angle_alpha   90.00
_cell.angle_beta   90.00
_cell.angle_gamma   90.00
#
_symmetry.space_group_name_H-M   'P 1'
#
loop_
_entity.id
_entity.type
_entity.pdbx_description
1 polymer ?
#
loop_
_entity_poly.entity_id
_entity_poly.type
_entity_poly.pdbx_seq_one_letter_code
_entity_poly.pdbx_strand_id
1 'polypeptide(L)'
;MNISTGGDISSDGELNVLRYIKNKCLSNEDTLIFDVGANIGNYSQEIVKEFQGINFQLHSFEPSKEAFLELKKRLGNLSNVKLYNIGFGEKNEAKTLYLNKKKSGLASIYNRQLLHFGIKMNSKELIKIQKIDDFCKRNRIRKIDFLKLDTEGHEFNILNGAKNMIENNSIRFIQFEFGGCNIDSRTYFQDFFYLLTEKYYIYRILKNELFRIDSYKEIYELFLTTNFLAELK
;
A
#
# COMPACT_ATOMS: atom_id res chain seq x y z
N MET A 1 -16.99 -15.91 8.33
CA MET A 1 -16.36 -14.59 8.16
C MET A 1 -15.87 -14.52 6.72
N ASN A 2 -16.37 -13.60 5.92
CA ASN A 2 -15.84 -13.35 4.57
C ASN A 2 -14.56 -12.49 4.70
N ILE A 3 -13.47 -13.12 5.11
CA ILE A 3 -12.15 -12.47 5.14
C ILE A 3 -11.64 -12.47 3.71
N SER A 4 -11.33 -11.29 3.18
CA SER A 4 -10.62 -11.12 1.92
C SER A 4 -9.32 -11.93 1.96
N THR A 5 -9.05 -12.73 0.95
CA THR A 5 -7.87 -13.61 0.91
C THR A 5 -6.77 -13.08 0.00
N GLY A 6 -6.75 -11.77 -0.27
CA GLY A 6 -5.68 -11.08 -1.01
C GLY A 6 -5.26 -11.80 -2.30
N GLY A 7 -6.06 -11.69 -3.35
CA GLY A 7 -5.70 -12.37 -4.60
C GLY A 7 -6.39 -11.84 -5.84
N ASP A 8 -7.60 -11.30 -5.70
CA ASP A 8 -8.34 -10.71 -6.80
C ASP A 8 -9.10 -9.47 -6.30
N ILE A 9 -8.66 -8.31 -6.75
CA ILE A 9 -9.21 -6.97 -6.44
C ILE A 9 -10.74 -6.94 -6.60
N SER A 10 -11.30 -7.75 -7.51
CA SER A 10 -12.73 -7.81 -7.77
C SER A 10 -13.54 -8.57 -6.71
N SER A 11 -12.88 -9.44 -5.93
CA SER A 11 -13.54 -10.36 -5.00
C SER A 11 -13.28 -10.06 -3.52
N ASP A 12 -12.30 -9.21 -3.20
CA ASP A 12 -11.81 -9.00 -1.83
C ASP A 12 -12.27 -7.69 -1.15
N GLY A 13 -13.10 -6.90 -1.84
CA GLY A 13 -13.67 -5.65 -1.31
C GLY A 13 -12.85 -4.40 -1.62
N GLU A 14 -11.67 -4.52 -2.21
CA GLU A 14 -10.81 -3.37 -2.55
C GLU A 14 -11.46 -2.42 -3.56
N LEU A 15 -12.21 -2.94 -4.55
CA LEU A 15 -12.99 -2.08 -5.47
C LEU A 15 -14.04 -1.24 -4.75
N ASN A 16 -14.69 -1.80 -3.73
CA ASN A 16 -15.66 -1.06 -2.93
C ASN A 16 -14.97 0.06 -2.13
N VAL A 17 -13.74 -0.17 -1.67
CA VAL A 17 -12.92 0.87 -1.02
C VAL A 17 -12.58 1.98 -2.01
N LEU A 18 -12.15 1.66 -3.24
CA LEU A 18 -11.87 2.66 -4.28
C LEU A 18 -13.10 3.53 -4.57
N ARG A 19 -14.28 2.92 -4.69
CA ARG A 19 -15.55 3.64 -4.87
C ARG A 19 -15.92 4.50 -3.67
N TYR A 20 -15.73 3.98 -2.46
CA TYR A 20 -15.94 4.73 -1.23
C TYR A 20 -15.05 5.97 -1.18
N ILE A 21 -13.74 5.82 -1.43
CA ILE A 21 -12.77 6.91 -1.44
C ILE A 21 -13.10 7.92 -2.55
N LYS A 22 -13.40 7.45 -3.77
CA LYS A 22 -13.82 8.30 -4.87
C LYS A 22 -14.99 9.19 -4.49
N ASN A 23 -16.05 8.60 -3.90
CA ASN A 23 -17.23 9.35 -3.47
C ASN A 23 -16.90 10.42 -2.40
N LYS A 24 -15.93 10.16 -1.55
CA LYS A 24 -15.44 11.13 -0.56
C LYS A 24 -14.55 12.23 -1.18
N CYS A 25 -13.98 11.97 -2.36
CA CYS A 25 -13.09 12.88 -3.09
C CYS A 25 -13.78 13.64 -4.24
N LEU A 26 -15.11 13.63 -4.32
CA LEU A 26 -15.90 14.31 -5.37
C LEU A 26 -15.84 15.85 -5.32
N SER A 27 -15.02 16.44 -4.45
CA SER A 27 -14.77 17.88 -4.44
C SER A 27 -13.97 18.32 -5.68
N ASN A 28 -14.06 19.59 -6.07
CA ASN A 28 -13.40 20.17 -7.24
C ASN A 28 -11.85 20.27 -7.12
N GLU A 29 -11.25 19.62 -6.13
CA GLU A 29 -9.81 19.60 -5.92
C GLU A 29 -9.15 18.40 -6.60
N ASP A 30 -7.90 18.57 -7.01
CA ASP A 30 -7.08 17.48 -7.56
C ASP A 30 -6.86 16.40 -6.49
N THR A 31 -7.39 15.21 -6.72
CA THR A 31 -7.18 14.07 -5.83
C THR A 31 -5.80 13.46 -6.08
N LEU A 32 -4.94 13.41 -5.09
CA LEU A 32 -3.62 12.78 -5.18
C LEU A 32 -3.62 11.39 -4.55
N ILE A 33 -3.24 10.39 -5.34
CA ILE A 33 -3.21 8.99 -4.96
C ILE A 33 -1.79 8.45 -5.05
N PHE A 34 -1.35 7.75 -3.99
CA PHE A 34 -0.10 6.99 -3.98
C PHE A 34 -0.42 5.49 -3.94
N ASP A 35 0.11 4.74 -4.91
CA ASP A 35 0.09 3.27 -4.95
C ASP A 35 1.52 2.77 -4.72
N VAL A 36 1.80 2.30 -3.50
CA VAL A 36 3.11 1.87 -3.05
C VAL A 36 3.19 0.34 -3.03
N GLY A 37 4.13 -0.21 -3.80
CA GLY A 37 4.18 -1.62 -4.14
C GLY A 37 3.31 -1.93 -5.36
N ALA A 38 3.30 -1.02 -6.35
CA ALA A 38 2.42 -1.13 -7.52
C ALA A 38 2.66 -2.38 -8.39
N ASN A 39 3.78 -3.08 -8.19
CA ASN A 39 4.19 -4.26 -8.95
C ASN A 39 4.06 -4.00 -10.46
N ILE A 40 3.37 -4.85 -11.20
CA ILE A 40 3.13 -4.71 -12.64
C ILE A 40 1.94 -3.79 -12.98
N GLY A 41 1.32 -3.15 -11.96
CA GLY A 41 0.30 -2.11 -12.14
C GLY A 41 -1.15 -2.58 -12.18
N ASN A 42 -1.47 -3.76 -11.66
CA ASN A 42 -2.85 -4.24 -11.66
C ASN A 42 -3.77 -3.32 -10.83
N TYR A 43 -3.38 -3.01 -9.59
CA TYR A 43 -4.16 -2.11 -8.73
C TYR A 43 -4.18 -0.68 -9.28
N SER A 44 -3.05 -0.17 -9.76
CA SER A 44 -2.97 1.12 -10.43
C SER A 44 -3.94 1.24 -11.61
N GLN A 45 -4.14 0.17 -12.40
CA GLN A 45 -5.13 0.15 -13.50
C GLN A 45 -6.56 0.26 -12.99
N GLU A 46 -6.89 -0.42 -11.89
CA GLU A 46 -8.23 -0.30 -11.29
C GLU A 46 -8.46 1.10 -10.71
N ILE A 47 -7.45 1.73 -10.08
CA ILE A 47 -7.54 3.15 -9.69
C ILE A 47 -7.88 4.02 -10.91
N VAL A 48 -7.15 3.87 -12.02
CA VAL A 48 -7.39 4.67 -13.23
C VAL A 48 -8.82 4.48 -13.74
N LYS A 49 -9.35 3.26 -13.74
CA LYS A 49 -10.73 2.98 -14.17
C LYS A 49 -11.76 3.60 -13.22
N GLU A 50 -11.62 3.31 -11.92
CA GLU A 50 -12.62 3.72 -10.93
C GLU A 50 -12.65 5.24 -10.74
N PHE A 51 -11.51 5.94 -10.86
CA PHE A 51 -11.44 7.39 -10.70
C PHE A 51 -11.74 8.18 -11.98
N GLN A 52 -12.16 7.52 -13.06
CA GLN A 52 -12.68 8.24 -14.24
C GLN A 52 -13.82 9.18 -13.84
N GLY A 53 -13.81 10.39 -14.45
CA GLY A 53 -14.84 11.42 -14.23
C GLY A 53 -14.58 12.37 -13.05
N ILE A 54 -13.47 12.18 -12.31
CA ILE A 54 -12.95 13.18 -11.37
C ILE A 54 -11.51 13.54 -11.73
N ASN A 55 -11.06 14.71 -11.28
CA ASN A 55 -9.67 15.13 -11.47
C ASN A 55 -8.76 14.45 -10.46
N PHE A 56 -7.78 13.65 -10.91
CA PHE A 56 -6.84 12.95 -10.04
C PHE A 56 -5.47 12.82 -10.67
N GLN A 57 -4.47 12.68 -9.80
CA GLN A 57 -3.12 12.25 -10.14
C GLN A 57 -2.78 10.97 -9.39
N LEU A 58 -2.27 9.97 -10.10
CA LEU A 58 -1.77 8.72 -9.54
C LEU A 58 -0.25 8.70 -9.58
N HIS A 59 0.37 8.51 -8.44
CA HIS A 59 1.80 8.24 -8.31
C HIS A 59 1.99 6.77 -7.90
N SER A 60 2.56 5.95 -8.79
CA SER A 60 2.81 4.53 -8.52
C SER A 60 4.30 4.27 -8.31
N PHE A 61 4.61 3.53 -7.26
CA PHE A 61 5.96 3.27 -6.80
C PHE A 61 6.23 1.77 -6.79
N GLU A 62 7.25 1.35 -7.54
CA GLU A 62 7.67 -0.05 -7.61
C GLU A 62 9.20 -0.13 -7.62
N PRO A 63 9.81 -0.72 -6.58
CA PRO A 63 11.25 -0.79 -6.48
C PRO A 63 11.90 -1.82 -7.41
N SER A 64 11.24 -2.96 -7.71
CA SER A 64 11.79 -3.98 -8.59
C SER A 64 11.83 -3.49 -10.03
N LYS A 65 13.01 -3.55 -10.65
CA LYS A 65 13.24 -3.07 -12.01
C LYS A 65 12.37 -3.78 -13.04
N GLU A 66 12.27 -5.10 -12.94
CA GLU A 66 11.51 -5.90 -13.91
C GLU A 66 9.99 -5.63 -13.80
N ALA A 67 9.46 -5.51 -12.59
CA ALA A 67 8.06 -5.17 -12.36
C ALA A 67 7.79 -3.72 -12.80
N PHE A 68 8.68 -2.79 -12.48
CA PHE A 68 8.59 -1.39 -12.90
C PHE A 68 8.58 -1.21 -14.42
N LEU A 69 9.39 -1.97 -15.17
CA LEU A 69 9.38 -1.93 -16.63
C LEU A 69 8.02 -2.36 -17.20
N GLU A 70 7.37 -3.33 -16.58
CA GLU A 70 6.03 -3.76 -16.97
C GLU A 70 4.97 -2.71 -16.60
N LEU A 71 5.03 -2.18 -15.37
CA LEU A 71 4.20 -1.07 -14.91
C LEU A 71 4.28 0.12 -15.90
N LYS A 72 5.50 0.48 -16.32
CA LYS A 72 5.73 1.55 -17.29
C LYS A 72 5.12 1.29 -18.66
N LYS A 73 5.15 0.05 -19.15
CA LYS A 73 4.49 -0.32 -20.41
C LYS A 73 2.98 -0.12 -20.34
N ARG A 74 2.37 -0.44 -19.20
CA ARG A 74 0.92 -0.42 -19.02
C ARG A 74 0.36 0.99 -18.81
N LEU A 75 1.06 1.80 -18.02
CA LEU A 75 0.52 3.07 -17.53
C LEU A 75 1.36 4.30 -17.90
N GLY A 76 2.56 4.11 -18.46
CA GLY A 76 3.51 5.22 -18.72
C GLY A 76 3.04 6.25 -19.74
N ASN A 77 2.01 5.98 -20.52
CA ASN A 77 1.46 6.90 -21.52
C ASN A 77 0.29 7.76 -20.99
N LEU A 78 -0.15 7.51 -19.75
CA LEU A 78 -1.25 8.24 -19.13
C LEU A 78 -0.73 9.55 -18.50
N SER A 79 -1.28 10.69 -18.90
CA SER A 79 -0.81 12.01 -18.46
C SER A 79 -1.03 12.30 -16.96
N ASN A 80 -2.03 11.64 -16.35
CA ASN A 80 -2.36 11.75 -14.94
C ASN A 80 -1.68 10.69 -14.08
N VAL A 81 -0.73 9.89 -14.64
CA VAL A 81 0.02 8.85 -13.91
C VAL A 81 1.51 9.18 -13.91
N LYS A 82 2.12 9.17 -12.73
CA LYS A 82 3.57 9.28 -12.54
C LYS A 82 4.14 7.99 -11.95
N LEU A 83 5.22 7.50 -12.52
CA LEU A 83 5.81 6.21 -12.16
C LEU A 83 7.23 6.40 -11.59
N TYR A 84 7.52 5.71 -10.49
CA TYR A 84 8.79 5.84 -9.78
C TYR A 84 9.39 4.46 -9.47
N ASN A 85 10.64 4.22 -9.91
CA ASN A 85 11.37 2.98 -9.58
C ASN A 85 12.10 3.14 -8.24
N ILE A 86 11.34 3.25 -7.17
CA ILE A 86 11.79 3.35 -5.77
C ILE A 86 10.80 2.65 -4.86
N GLY A 87 11.26 2.21 -3.69
CA GLY A 87 10.41 1.84 -2.57
C GLY A 87 10.40 2.90 -1.48
N PHE A 88 9.52 2.71 -0.49
CA PHE A 88 9.49 3.55 0.70
C PHE A 88 9.81 2.75 1.97
N GLY A 89 10.21 3.44 3.03
CA GLY A 89 10.52 2.89 4.33
C GLY A 89 10.85 3.97 5.33
N GLU A 90 11.32 3.57 6.51
CA GLU A 90 11.64 4.49 7.61
C GLU A 90 12.90 5.33 7.36
N LYS A 91 13.79 4.88 6.49
CA LYS A 91 15.09 5.53 6.19
C LYS A 91 15.34 5.64 4.69
N ASN A 92 16.18 6.61 4.31
CA ASN A 92 16.71 6.71 2.94
C ASN A 92 17.94 5.80 2.83
N GLU A 93 17.78 4.66 2.18
CA GLU A 93 18.85 3.65 2.12
C GLU A 93 18.70 2.76 0.88
N ALA A 94 19.70 1.93 0.62
CA ALA A 94 19.59 0.81 -0.31
C ALA A 94 19.29 -0.47 0.49
N LYS A 95 18.33 -1.27 0.02
CA LYS A 95 17.98 -2.56 0.62
C LYS A 95 17.98 -3.68 -0.41
N THR A 96 18.16 -4.90 0.07
CA THR A 96 17.99 -6.10 -0.74
C THR A 96 16.51 -6.45 -0.81
N LEU A 97 15.97 -6.54 -2.03
CA LEU A 97 14.67 -7.13 -2.31
C LEU A 97 14.86 -8.61 -2.63
N TYR A 98 14.12 -9.48 -1.97
CA TYR A 98 14.09 -10.92 -2.22
C TYR A 98 12.92 -11.27 -3.12
N LEU A 99 13.15 -12.17 -4.07
CA LEU A 99 12.16 -12.58 -5.07
C LEU A 99 12.21 -14.11 -5.27
N ASN A 100 11.06 -14.71 -5.54
CA ASN A 100 11.00 -16.11 -5.98
C ASN A 100 11.13 -16.23 -7.51
N LYS A 101 10.70 -15.21 -8.25
CA LYS A 101 10.74 -15.12 -9.73
C LYS A 101 10.71 -13.66 -10.18
N LYS A 102 10.97 -13.41 -11.45
CA LYS A 102 10.78 -12.08 -12.07
C LYS A 102 9.31 -11.64 -11.96
N LYS A 103 9.08 -10.34 -11.69
CA LYS A 103 7.74 -9.74 -11.54
C LYS A 103 6.91 -10.46 -10.47
N SER A 104 7.58 -10.87 -9.38
CA SER A 104 6.92 -11.56 -8.27
C SER A 104 5.94 -10.64 -7.53
N GLY A 105 4.72 -11.12 -7.29
CA GLY A 105 3.80 -10.48 -6.36
C GLY A 105 4.18 -10.69 -4.88
N LEU A 106 5.15 -11.59 -4.61
CA LEU A 106 5.64 -11.92 -3.26
C LEU A 106 7.00 -11.28 -2.97
N ALA A 107 7.43 -10.31 -3.81
CA ALA A 107 8.73 -9.64 -3.63
C ALA A 107 8.73 -8.84 -2.32
N SER A 108 9.70 -9.11 -1.44
CA SER A 108 9.79 -8.49 -0.12
C SER A 108 11.22 -8.12 0.23
N ILE A 109 11.40 -7.11 1.04
CA ILE A 109 12.72 -6.82 1.65
C ILE A 109 13.09 -7.79 2.77
N TYR A 110 12.14 -8.63 3.17
CA TYR A 110 12.36 -9.72 4.10
C TYR A 110 12.57 -11.03 3.32
N ASN A 111 13.55 -11.84 3.76
CA ASN A 111 13.75 -13.17 3.19
C ASN A 111 12.68 -14.13 3.74
N ARG A 112 11.50 -14.06 3.15
CA ARG A 112 10.29 -14.77 3.63
C ARG A 112 10.47 -16.29 3.64
N GLN A 113 9.99 -16.93 4.71
CA GLN A 113 10.01 -18.38 4.89
C GLN A 113 8.77 -19.03 4.27
N LEU A 114 8.77 -19.24 2.96
CA LEU A 114 7.62 -19.71 2.20
C LEU A 114 7.74 -21.17 1.73
N LEU A 115 8.65 -21.97 2.35
CA LEU A 115 8.89 -23.36 1.95
C LEU A 115 7.64 -24.25 2.14
N HIS A 116 6.79 -23.95 3.10
CA HIS A 116 5.51 -24.64 3.33
C HIS A 116 4.50 -24.46 2.19
N PHE A 117 4.70 -23.45 1.32
CA PHE A 117 3.98 -23.29 0.05
C PHE A 117 4.79 -23.77 -1.17
N GLY A 118 5.93 -24.43 -0.97
CA GLY A 118 6.83 -24.83 -2.04
C GLY A 118 7.59 -23.67 -2.72
N ILE A 119 7.58 -22.47 -2.13
CA ILE A 119 8.15 -21.25 -2.71
C ILE A 119 9.51 -20.98 -2.06
N LYS A 120 10.53 -20.67 -2.89
CA LYS A 120 11.87 -20.25 -2.45
C LYS A 120 12.17 -18.85 -2.93
N MET A 121 12.60 -17.97 -2.01
CA MET A 121 13.06 -16.60 -2.30
C MET A 121 14.55 -16.62 -2.68
N ASN A 122 14.87 -17.14 -3.87
CA ASN A 122 16.23 -17.44 -4.30
C ASN A 122 16.87 -16.39 -5.22
N SER A 123 16.16 -15.33 -5.55
CA SER A 123 16.67 -14.19 -6.33
C SER A 123 16.74 -12.94 -5.45
N LYS A 124 17.68 -12.04 -5.77
CA LYS A 124 17.92 -10.81 -5.02
C LYS A 124 18.12 -9.64 -5.97
N GLU A 125 17.62 -8.48 -5.59
CA GLU A 125 17.81 -7.21 -6.29
C GLU A 125 18.14 -6.11 -5.27
N LEU A 126 19.09 -5.23 -5.58
CA LEU A 126 19.36 -4.05 -4.77
C LEU A 126 18.41 -2.93 -5.19
N ILE A 127 17.63 -2.42 -4.25
CA ILE A 127 16.61 -1.40 -4.47
C ILE A 127 16.89 -0.15 -3.67
N LYS A 128 16.35 0.98 -4.13
CA LYS A 128 16.42 2.26 -3.42
C LYS A 128 15.15 2.46 -2.60
N ILE A 129 15.34 2.75 -1.31
CA ILE A 129 14.28 3.10 -0.35
C ILE A 129 14.40 4.57 0.03
N GLN A 130 13.25 5.25 0.19
CA GLN A 130 13.16 6.62 0.63
C GLN A 130 12.08 6.75 1.72
N LYS A 131 12.12 7.85 2.49
CA LYS A 131 11.01 8.24 3.35
C LYS A 131 9.93 8.93 2.53
N ILE A 132 8.65 8.65 2.81
CA ILE A 132 7.53 9.38 2.20
C ILE A 132 7.64 10.87 2.53
N ASP A 133 7.95 11.22 3.78
CA ASP A 133 8.12 12.63 4.21
C ASP A 133 9.14 13.37 3.34
N ASP A 134 10.29 12.77 3.07
CA ASP A 134 11.35 13.37 2.25
C ASP A 134 10.97 13.46 0.78
N PHE A 135 10.28 12.44 0.26
CA PHE A 135 9.76 12.46 -1.10
C PHE A 135 8.74 13.58 -1.27
N CYS A 136 7.78 13.69 -0.37
CA CYS A 136 6.75 14.73 -0.39
C CYS A 136 7.36 16.14 -0.29
N LYS A 137 8.31 16.34 0.63
CA LYS A 137 9.04 17.61 0.78
C LYS A 137 9.75 18.02 -0.52
N ARG A 138 10.50 17.12 -1.16
CA ARG A 138 11.22 17.40 -2.41
C ARG A 138 10.31 17.70 -3.58
N ASN A 139 9.16 17.04 -3.65
CA ASN A 139 8.19 17.20 -4.73
C ASN A 139 7.11 18.24 -4.40
N ARG A 140 7.22 18.97 -3.27
CA ARG A 140 6.27 20.00 -2.80
C ARG A 140 4.84 19.46 -2.65
N ILE A 141 4.70 18.18 -2.27
CA ILE A 141 3.44 17.53 -2.01
C ILE A 141 3.06 17.82 -0.55
N ARG A 142 1.92 18.47 -0.36
CA ARG A 142 1.43 18.87 0.97
C ARG A 142 0.37 17.94 1.51
N LYS A 143 -0.33 17.20 0.63
CA LYS A 143 -1.44 16.32 0.99
C LYS A 143 -1.43 15.09 0.07
N ILE A 144 -1.83 13.96 0.63
CA ILE A 144 -2.12 12.71 -0.09
C ILE A 144 -3.57 12.35 0.27
N ASP A 145 -4.45 12.23 -0.72
CA ASP A 145 -5.83 11.86 -0.47
C ASP A 145 -5.96 10.36 -0.22
N PHE A 146 -5.22 9.54 -0.97
CA PHE A 146 -5.21 8.10 -0.74
C PHE A 146 -3.79 7.53 -0.86
N LEU A 147 -3.34 6.86 0.18
CA LEU A 147 -2.09 6.11 0.26
C LEU A 147 -2.40 4.63 0.36
N LYS A 148 -2.12 3.84 -0.69
CA LYS A 148 -2.15 2.38 -0.64
C LYS A 148 -0.75 1.85 -0.36
N LEU A 149 -0.66 0.90 0.56
CA LEU A 149 0.56 0.18 0.93
C LEU A 149 0.34 -1.33 0.73
N ASP A 150 1.13 -1.91 -0.16
CA ASP A 150 1.13 -3.35 -0.44
C ASP A 150 2.58 -3.75 -0.77
N THR A 151 3.35 -3.99 0.27
CA THR A 151 4.82 -4.12 0.19
C THR A 151 5.35 -5.37 0.85
N GLU A 152 4.43 -6.35 1.03
CA GLU A 152 4.78 -7.68 1.52
C GLU A 152 5.53 -7.66 2.86
N GLY A 153 4.97 -6.87 3.82
CA GLY A 153 5.41 -6.80 5.21
C GLY A 153 6.20 -5.55 5.59
N HIS A 154 6.39 -4.58 4.68
CA HIS A 154 7.14 -3.35 4.98
C HIS A 154 6.26 -2.13 5.29
N GLU A 155 4.95 -2.29 5.32
CA GLU A 155 3.92 -1.26 5.46
C GLU A 155 4.14 -0.41 6.72
N PHE A 156 4.39 -1.06 7.87
CA PHE A 156 4.64 -0.35 9.14
C PHE A 156 5.86 0.57 9.10
N ASN A 157 6.97 0.11 8.48
CA ASN A 157 8.16 0.92 8.31
C ASN A 157 7.92 2.09 7.35
N ILE A 158 7.05 1.92 6.34
CA ILE A 158 6.66 2.99 5.42
C ILE A 158 5.85 4.05 6.16
N LEU A 159 4.91 3.65 7.03
CA LEU A 159 4.15 4.58 7.87
C LEU A 159 5.06 5.36 8.82
N ASN A 160 6.08 4.73 9.40
CA ASN A 160 7.11 5.43 10.19
C ASN A 160 7.90 6.44 9.34
N GLY A 161 8.12 6.16 8.05
CA GLY A 161 8.72 7.10 7.09
C GLY A 161 7.78 8.21 6.61
N ALA A 162 6.50 8.13 6.94
CA ALA A 162 5.46 9.13 6.65
C ALA A 162 4.98 9.87 7.93
N LYS A 163 5.74 9.77 9.03
CA LYS A 163 5.30 10.24 10.36
C LYS A 163 4.87 11.70 10.36
N ASN A 164 5.65 12.58 9.72
CA ASN A 164 5.29 14.01 9.66
C ASN A 164 3.99 14.24 8.86
N MET A 165 3.79 13.54 7.75
CA MET A 165 2.56 13.63 6.96
C MET A 165 1.34 13.15 7.78
N ILE A 166 1.50 12.08 8.57
CA ILE A 166 0.46 11.55 9.47
C ILE A 166 0.18 12.54 10.60
N GLU A 167 1.21 13.02 11.30
CA GLU A 167 1.08 13.96 12.42
C GLU A 167 0.44 15.28 12.02
N ASN A 168 0.66 15.73 10.78
CA ASN A 168 0.07 16.96 10.24
C ASN A 168 -1.29 16.75 9.57
N ASN A 169 -1.93 15.57 9.71
CA ASN A 169 -3.21 15.22 9.09
C ASN A 169 -3.18 15.39 7.54
N SER A 170 -2.02 15.14 6.94
CA SER A 170 -1.77 15.36 5.51
C SER A 170 -2.05 14.12 4.65
N ILE A 171 -2.48 13.02 5.25
CA ILE A 171 -2.92 11.81 4.53
C ILE A 171 -4.36 11.53 4.93
N ARG A 172 -5.29 11.53 3.95
CA ARG A 172 -6.71 11.39 4.26
C ARG A 172 -7.15 9.94 4.43
N PHE A 173 -6.71 9.07 3.52
CA PHE A 173 -7.00 7.64 3.56
C PHE A 173 -5.69 6.85 3.44
N ILE A 174 -5.55 5.82 4.26
CA ILE A 174 -4.43 4.86 4.21
C ILE A 174 -5.02 3.46 4.11
N GLN A 175 -4.72 2.74 3.04
CA GLN A 175 -4.98 1.31 2.93
C GLN A 175 -3.68 0.56 3.11
N PHE A 176 -3.67 -0.49 3.93
CA PHE A 176 -2.51 -1.32 4.16
C PHE A 176 -2.89 -2.79 4.26
N GLU A 177 -1.99 -3.65 3.79
CA GLU A 177 -2.10 -5.09 3.96
C GLU A 177 -1.52 -5.52 5.31
N PHE A 178 -2.19 -6.50 5.95
CA PHE A 178 -1.67 -7.22 7.11
C PHE A 178 -1.94 -8.71 6.95
N GLY A 179 -0.91 -9.55 7.15
CA GLY A 179 -1.07 -10.97 6.97
C GLY A 179 0.22 -11.77 7.18
N GLY A 180 0.37 -12.87 6.47
CA GLY A 180 1.50 -13.79 6.59
C GLY A 180 2.88 -13.15 6.37
N CYS A 181 2.98 -12.08 5.58
CA CYS A 181 4.21 -11.30 5.39
C CYS A 181 4.69 -10.65 6.69
N ASN A 182 3.77 -10.31 7.60
CA ASN A 182 4.09 -9.67 8.88
C ASN A 182 4.74 -10.62 9.89
N ILE A 183 4.62 -11.94 9.71
CA ILE A 183 5.37 -12.93 10.49
C ILE A 183 6.89 -12.77 10.23
N ASP A 184 7.27 -12.60 8.97
CA ASP A 184 8.68 -12.45 8.58
C ASP A 184 9.24 -11.06 8.94
N SER A 185 8.43 -10.01 8.86
CA SER A 185 8.82 -8.64 9.24
C SER A 185 8.79 -8.39 10.75
N ARG A 186 8.17 -9.28 11.54
CA ARG A 186 7.99 -9.13 13.00
C ARG A 186 7.17 -7.90 13.37
N THR A 187 6.18 -7.59 12.55
CA THR A 187 5.19 -6.52 12.79
C THR A 187 3.84 -7.13 13.13
N TYR A 188 3.10 -6.46 13.99
CA TYR A 188 1.81 -6.92 14.50
C TYR A 188 0.73 -5.92 14.11
N PHE A 189 -0.53 -6.36 14.03
CA PHE A 189 -1.64 -5.43 13.81
C PHE A 189 -1.72 -4.38 14.94
N GLN A 190 -1.31 -4.75 16.14
CA GLN A 190 -1.18 -3.86 17.29
C GLN A 190 -0.32 -2.63 16.98
N ASP A 191 0.79 -2.80 16.24
CA ASP A 191 1.69 -1.70 15.88
C ASP A 191 0.97 -0.67 14.99
N PHE A 192 0.25 -1.13 13.98
CA PHE A 192 -0.56 -0.28 13.10
C PHE A 192 -1.69 0.39 13.86
N PHE A 193 -2.37 -0.37 14.71
CA PHE A 193 -3.51 0.14 15.47
C PHE A 193 -3.11 1.33 16.34
N TYR A 194 -2.07 1.19 17.17
CA TYR A 194 -1.64 2.27 18.06
C TYR A 194 -0.95 3.43 17.33
N LEU A 195 -0.33 3.20 16.18
CA LEU A 195 0.21 4.29 15.36
C LEU A 195 -0.90 5.16 14.78
N LEU A 196 -2.01 4.57 14.36
CA LEU A 196 -3.03 5.25 13.56
C LEU A 196 -4.27 5.67 14.36
N THR A 197 -4.62 4.95 15.43
CA THR A 197 -5.92 5.12 16.10
C THR A 197 -6.13 6.49 16.74
N GLU A 198 -5.07 7.24 17.06
CA GLU A 198 -5.21 8.60 17.58
C GLU A 198 -5.90 9.54 16.57
N LYS A 199 -5.52 9.43 15.30
CA LYS A 199 -5.93 10.33 14.22
C LYS A 199 -6.93 9.72 13.24
N TYR A 200 -7.01 8.41 13.16
CA TYR A 200 -7.78 7.69 12.15
C TYR A 200 -8.82 6.78 12.76
N TYR A 201 -9.94 6.64 12.07
CA TYR A 201 -10.85 5.51 12.23
C TYR A 201 -10.27 4.34 11.43
N ILE A 202 -10.18 3.16 12.04
CA ILE A 202 -9.61 1.97 11.39
C ILE A 202 -10.74 1.00 11.05
N TYR A 203 -10.73 0.51 9.82
CA TYR A 203 -11.70 -0.45 9.31
C TYR A 203 -10.96 -1.68 8.75
N ARG A 204 -11.52 -2.85 9.02
CA ARG A 204 -11.16 -4.05 8.27
C ARG A 204 -11.98 -4.06 6.98
N ILE A 205 -11.32 -4.28 5.85
CA ILE A 205 -11.99 -4.39 4.55
C ILE A 205 -12.57 -5.80 4.44
N LEU A 206 -13.88 -5.87 4.30
CA LEU A 206 -14.62 -7.08 4.00
C LEU A 206 -15.17 -7.00 2.57
N LYS A 207 -15.58 -8.13 2.02
CA LYS A 207 -16.04 -8.20 0.62
C LYS A 207 -17.08 -7.12 0.26
N ASN A 208 -18.03 -6.85 1.16
CA ASN A 208 -19.17 -5.97 0.87
C ASN A 208 -19.30 -4.79 1.85
N GLU A 209 -18.45 -4.67 2.85
CA GLU A 209 -18.56 -3.66 3.89
C GLU A 209 -17.20 -3.30 4.51
N LEU A 210 -17.18 -2.18 5.21
CA LEU A 210 -16.07 -1.75 6.07
C LEU A 210 -16.45 -2.02 7.53
N PHE A 211 -15.75 -2.97 8.16
CA PHE A 211 -15.96 -3.29 9.58
C PHE A 211 -15.05 -2.41 10.44
N ARG A 212 -15.67 -1.49 11.21
CA ARG A 212 -14.94 -0.57 12.07
C ARG A 212 -14.32 -1.29 13.28
N ILE A 213 -13.07 -0.95 13.58
CA ILE A 213 -12.33 -1.43 14.73
C ILE A 213 -12.17 -0.27 15.72
N ASP A 214 -12.99 -0.28 16.77
CA ASP A 214 -12.99 0.79 17.79
C ASP A 214 -11.97 0.58 18.91
N SER A 215 -11.55 -0.67 19.15
CA SER A 215 -10.54 -1.03 20.14
C SER A 215 -9.71 -2.20 19.67
N TYR A 216 -8.44 -2.22 20.07
CA TYR A 216 -7.56 -3.36 19.81
C TYR A 216 -8.03 -4.61 20.56
N LYS A 217 -7.93 -5.75 19.89
CA LYS A 217 -8.13 -7.08 20.48
C LYS A 217 -7.12 -8.03 19.85
N GLU A 218 -6.57 -8.96 20.63
CA GLU A 218 -5.57 -9.94 20.18
C GLU A 218 -6.10 -10.83 19.05
N ILE A 219 -7.40 -11.01 18.94
CA ILE A 219 -8.03 -11.76 17.84
C ILE A 219 -7.78 -11.10 16.46
N TYR A 220 -7.37 -9.84 16.41
CA TYR A 220 -7.03 -9.19 15.15
C TYR A 220 -5.63 -9.55 14.64
N GLU A 221 -4.79 -10.20 15.47
CA GLU A 221 -3.48 -10.75 15.08
C GLU A 221 -3.61 -12.05 14.26
N LEU A 222 -4.61 -12.09 13.38
CA LEU A 222 -4.76 -13.17 12.41
C LEU A 222 -3.85 -12.88 11.21
N PHE A 223 -2.75 -13.62 11.10
CA PHE A 223 -1.81 -13.51 9.98
C PHE A 223 -2.36 -14.14 8.67
N LEU A 224 -3.65 -14.02 8.45
CA LEU A 224 -4.30 -14.26 7.16
C LEU A 224 -4.34 -12.94 6.41
N THR A 225 -3.84 -12.95 5.19
CA THR A 225 -3.77 -11.75 4.35
C THR A 225 -5.12 -11.05 4.27
N THR A 226 -5.16 -9.81 4.70
CA THR A 226 -6.35 -8.96 4.69
C THR A 226 -5.95 -7.50 4.59
N ASN A 227 -6.82 -6.68 4.02
CA ASN A 227 -6.60 -5.25 3.89
C ASN A 227 -7.37 -4.47 4.97
N PHE A 228 -6.78 -3.38 5.42
CA PHE A 228 -7.36 -2.41 6.34
C PHE A 228 -7.39 -1.03 5.71
N LEU A 229 -8.40 -0.25 6.06
CA LEU A 229 -8.52 1.16 5.70
C LEU A 229 -8.47 2.00 6.98
N ALA A 230 -7.60 3.00 6.99
CA ALA A 230 -7.60 4.06 7.98
C ALA A 230 -8.12 5.35 7.33
N GLU A 231 -9.17 5.95 7.88
CA GLU A 231 -9.79 7.21 7.44
C GLU A 231 -9.54 8.29 8.49
N LEU A 232 -8.99 9.42 8.07
CA LEU A 232 -8.72 10.58 8.95
C LEU A 232 -10.01 11.06 9.61
N LYS A 233 -9.96 11.29 10.93
CA LYS A 233 -11.09 11.74 11.77
C LYS A 233 -11.56 13.15 11.40
#